data_16b76d450aefa5c78e7742371620e74b
#
_entry.id   16b76d450aefa5c78e7742371620e74b
#
_cell.length_a   1.000
_cell.length_b   1.000
_cell.length_c   1.000
_cell.angle_alpha   90.00
_cell.angle_beta   90.00
_cell.angle_gamma   90.00
#
_symmetry.space_group_name_H-M   'P 1'
#
loop_
_entity.id
_entity.type
_entity.pdbx_description
1 polymer ?
#
loop_
_entity_poly.entity_id
_entity_poly.type
_entity_poly.pdbx_seq_one_letter_code
_entity_poly.pdbx_strand_id
1 'polypeptide(L)'
;MDSIENLIFAPLKLLEKKDFKKNIESINYQQRKHLFNTIILNKYSPIYLNYLYSKKIDELLTKNEILLLQNQSKRLQIQNLEVIKEVLYIDKIFKKYNLSPVYLKGVALINEFDDISLRSQYDIDILFSKKEVFKAYQALKDSGYSEYRATKKSHNQLKDYLNTHHHLPELHRSTNIMIELHHRVTTSNDFKKCPLTEKIFNKKESFNFFGAKIFKPSRNDLLIHLILHFSIQNLFCNTLRVFFDINQIEKKYNIDWIEIYNSYENVKIKKAILLSLGVFNKNFSMTNSFSKLKDKFPENYPSNEIIDYCYDQSLNLNMTKIPPRKLSNIAKKKSFKSLFLEIFYSLFLGRDSVNHITKSSESNILYIYYSSLILFFKRINLYSFSVIKLIFRKGKVYNDYKKIKKIQNWIN
;
A
#
# COMPACT_ATOMS: atom_id res chain seq x y z
N MET A 1 0.28 13.52 -23.06
CA MET A 1 -0.34 12.76 -21.97
C MET A 1 -1.40 11.88 -22.57
N ASP A 2 -1.39 10.60 -22.25
CA ASP A 2 -2.35 9.63 -22.79
C ASP A 2 -3.77 9.96 -22.27
N SER A 3 -4.78 9.91 -23.15
CA SER A 3 -6.18 10.15 -22.79
C SER A 3 -6.67 9.26 -21.65
N ILE A 4 -6.17 8.01 -21.59
CA ILE A 4 -6.49 7.08 -20.50
C ILE A 4 -5.96 7.60 -19.15
N GLU A 5 -4.74 8.10 -19.12
CA GLU A 5 -4.13 8.64 -17.90
C GLU A 5 -4.90 9.85 -17.37
N ASN A 6 -5.30 10.76 -18.27
CA ASN A 6 -6.15 11.89 -17.90
C ASN A 6 -7.48 11.40 -17.29
N LEU A 7 -8.09 10.38 -17.85
CA LEU A 7 -9.34 9.82 -17.33
C LEU A 7 -9.13 9.09 -16.00
N ILE A 8 -8.06 8.34 -15.81
CA ILE A 8 -7.74 7.68 -14.53
C ILE A 8 -7.67 8.72 -13.40
N PHE A 9 -7.00 9.84 -13.65
CA PHE A 9 -6.83 10.91 -12.68
C PHE A 9 -7.83 12.05 -12.81
N ALA A 10 -8.92 11.88 -13.57
CA ALA A 10 -9.91 12.92 -13.76
C ALA A 10 -10.44 13.54 -12.44
N PRO A 11 -10.71 12.78 -11.36
CA PRO A 11 -11.13 13.36 -10.09
C PRO A 11 -10.05 14.21 -9.41
N LEU A 12 -8.76 13.89 -9.58
CA LEU A 12 -7.64 14.67 -9.04
C LEU A 12 -7.39 15.94 -9.85
N LYS A 13 -7.42 15.81 -11.18
CA LYS A 13 -7.24 16.91 -12.13
C LYS A 13 -8.47 17.82 -12.23
N LEU A 14 -9.59 17.41 -11.65
CA LEU A 14 -10.88 18.10 -11.73
C LEU A 14 -11.26 18.44 -13.18
N LEU A 15 -11.09 17.48 -14.10
CA LEU A 15 -11.37 17.70 -15.52
C LEU A 15 -12.78 18.25 -15.71
N GLU A 16 -12.91 19.29 -16.53
CA GLU A 16 -14.19 19.82 -16.92
C GLU A 16 -14.88 18.89 -17.93
N LYS A 17 -16.22 19.03 -18.04
CA LYS A 17 -17.06 18.18 -18.92
C LYS A 17 -16.51 18.09 -20.35
N LYS A 18 -16.06 19.21 -20.92
CA LYS A 18 -15.52 19.28 -22.28
C LYS A 18 -14.27 18.40 -22.44
N ASP A 19 -13.33 18.50 -21.48
CA ASP A 19 -12.08 17.76 -21.53
C ASP A 19 -12.30 16.28 -21.23
N PHE A 20 -13.17 15.97 -20.27
CA PHE A 20 -13.57 14.59 -20.00
C PHE A 20 -14.19 13.94 -21.24
N LYS A 21 -15.14 14.64 -21.90
CA LYS A 21 -15.80 14.18 -23.13
C LYS A 21 -14.76 13.91 -24.23
N LYS A 22 -13.88 14.86 -24.50
CA LYS A 22 -12.79 14.70 -25.49
C LYS A 22 -11.93 13.46 -25.23
N ASN A 23 -11.53 13.24 -23.98
CA ASN A 23 -10.69 12.09 -23.63
C ASN A 23 -11.46 10.78 -23.72
N ILE A 24 -12.73 10.70 -23.25
CA ILE A 24 -13.52 9.45 -23.25
C ILE A 24 -13.93 9.02 -24.66
N GLU A 25 -14.16 9.98 -25.56
CA GLU A 25 -14.46 9.71 -26.98
C GLU A 25 -13.22 9.32 -27.78
N SER A 26 -12.03 9.72 -27.35
CA SER A 26 -10.76 9.39 -28.04
C SER A 26 -10.24 7.97 -27.77
N ILE A 27 -10.77 7.27 -26.77
CA ILE A 27 -10.32 5.94 -26.38
C ILE A 27 -11.23 4.84 -26.95
N ASN A 28 -10.60 3.75 -27.42
CA ASN A 28 -11.31 2.59 -27.96
C ASN A 28 -11.86 1.67 -26.84
N TYR A 29 -12.62 0.65 -27.22
CA TYR A 29 -13.26 -0.30 -26.30
C TYR A 29 -12.25 -0.97 -25.33
N GLN A 30 -11.10 -1.42 -25.81
CA GLN A 30 -10.07 -2.06 -24.98
C GLN A 30 -9.48 -1.08 -23.96
N GLN A 31 -9.29 0.14 -24.37
CA GLN A 31 -8.81 1.23 -23.52
C GLN A 31 -9.87 1.61 -22.47
N ARG A 32 -11.16 1.66 -22.83
CA ARG A 32 -12.25 1.86 -21.86
C ARG A 32 -12.28 0.73 -20.82
N LYS A 33 -12.20 -0.51 -21.27
CA LYS A 33 -12.11 -1.67 -20.36
C LYS A 33 -10.90 -1.57 -19.40
N HIS A 34 -9.76 -1.13 -19.91
CA HIS A 34 -8.57 -0.91 -19.08
C HIS A 34 -8.79 0.20 -18.04
N LEU A 35 -9.40 1.33 -18.43
CA LEU A 35 -9.75 2.43 -17.54
C LEU A 35 -10.61 1.95 -16.35
N PHE A 36 -11.75 1.30 -16.62
CA PHE A 36 -12.63 0.84 -15.56
C PHE A 36 -12.02 -0.26 -14.70
N ASN A 37 -11.26 -1.18 -15.28
CA ASN A 37 -10.50 -2.16 -14.52
C ASN A 37 -9.48 -1.49 -13.58
N THR A 38 -8.83 -0.43 -14.03
CA THR A 38 -7.89 0.35 -13.20
C THR A 38 -8.59 0.99 -12.01
N ILE A 39 -9.73 1.64 -12.24
CA ILE A 39 -10.54 2.26 -11.19
C ILE A 39 -10.98 1.22 -10.15
N ILE A 40 -11.48 0.08 -10.61
CA ILE A 40 -12.00 -1.00 -9.75
C ILE A 40 -10.89 -1.66 -8.95
N LEU A 41 -9.80 -2.06 -9.60
CA LEU A 41 -8.67 -2.75 -8.93
C LEU A 41 -7.99 -1.85 -7.90
N ASN A 42 -7.91 -0.55 -8.15
CA ASN A 42 -7.40 0.41 -7.18
C ASN A 42 -8.44 0.88 -6.16
N LYS A 43 -9.70 0.40 -6.29
CA LYS A 43 -10.76 0.58 -5.28
C LYS A 43 -11.11 2.06 -5.00
N TYR A 44 -11.09 2.88 -6.02
CA TYR A 44 -11.50 4.28 -5.90
C TYR A 44 -12.79 4.64 -6.69
N SER A 45 -13.59 3.62 -7.01
CA SER A 45 -14.91 3.81 -7.64
C SER A 45 -15.82 4.81 -6.90
N PRO A 46 -15.86 4.87 -5.55
CA PRO A 46 -16.66 5.88 -4.86
C PRO A 46 -16.21 7.31 -5.18
N ILE A 47 -14.90 7.58 -5.16
CA ILE A 47 -14.34 8.89 -5.51
C ILE A 47 -14.67 9.24 -6.96
N TYR A 48 -14.54 8.25 -7.85
CA TYR A 48 -14.81 8.45 -9.27
C TYR A 48 -16.28 8.78 -9.54
N LEU A 49 -17.21 8.03 -8.93
CA LEU A 49 -18.64 8.30 -9.02
C LEU A 49 -19.02 9.68 -8.46
N ASN A 50 -18.49 10.01 -7.28
CA ASN A 50 -18.73 11.32 -6.68
C ASN A 50 -18.28 12.46 -7.61
N TYR A 51 -17.12 12.30 -8.25
CA TYR A 51 -16.63 13.23 -9.26
C TYR A 51 -17.57 13.31 -10.47
N LEU A 52 -17.99 12.16 -11.05
CA LEU A 52 -18.87 12.14 -12.21
C LEU A 52 -20.19 12.86 -11.93
N TYR A 53 -20.82 12.60 -10.80
CA TYR A 53 -22.09 13.23 -10.41
C TYR A 53 -21.93 14.71 -10.08
N SER A 54 -20.87 15.09 -9.37
CA SER A 54 -20.61 16.48 -9.03
C SER A 54 -20.40 17.37 -10.27
N LYS A 55 -19.81 16.81 -11.33
CA LYS A 55 -19.59 17.51 -12.62
C LYS A 55 -20.72 17.29 -13.63
N LYS A 56 -21.76 16.46 -13.30
CA LYS A 56 -22.86 16.11 -14.21
C LYS A 56 -22.35 15.55 -15.55
N ILE A 57 -21.41 14.62 -15.48
CA ILE A 57 -20.75 14.00 -16.66
C ILE A 57 -20.95 12.50 -16.72
N ASP A 58 -21.73 11.93 -15.81
CA ASP A 58 -22.13 10.52 -15.79
C ASP A 58 -22.88 10.09 -17.06
N GLU A 59 -23.61 11.00 -17.71
CA GLU A 59 -24.27 10.79 -19.00
C GLU A 59 -23.33 10.45 -20.16
N LEU A 60 -22.02 10.76 -20.03
CA LEU A 60 -21.00 10.41 -21.04
C LEU A 60 -20.56 8.94 -20.95
N LEU A 61 -21.04 8.22 -19.95
CA LEU A 61 -20.75 6.82 -19.73
C LEU A 61 -21.98 5.96 -20.08
N THR A 62 -21.73 4.71 -20.45
CA THR A 62 -22.80 3.75 -20.66
C THR A 62 -23.46 3.34 -19.33
N LYS A 63 -24.71 2.91 -19.37
CA LYS A 63 -25.42 2.38 -18.18
C LYS A 63 -24.65 1.25 -17.50
N ASN A 64 -23.99 0.38 -18.28
CA ASN A 64 -23.19 -0.74 -17.74
C ASN A 64 -21.94 -0.24 -17.00
N GLU A 65 -21.25 0.79 -17.48
CA GLU A 65 -20.09 1.39 -16.83
C GLU A 65 -20.47 2.06 -15.51
N ILE A 66 -21.57 2.80 -15.50
CA ILE A 66 -22.11 3.41 -14.28
C ILE A 66 -22.50 2.32 -13.26
N LEU A 67 -23.24 1.31 -13.70
CA LEU A 67 -23.66 0.19 -12.83
C LEU A 67 -22.46 -0.56 -12.24
N LEU A 68 -21.40 -0.74 -13.03
CA LEU A 68 -20.15 -1.37 -12.58
C LEU A 68 -19.50 -0.58 -11.44
N LEU A 69 -19.39 0.75 -11.60
CA LEU A 69 -18.86 1.64 -10.57
C LEU A 69 -19.76 1.68 -9.32
N GLN A 70 -21.08 1.75 -9.49
CA GLN A 70 -22.06 1.74 -8.40
C GLN A 70 -21.99 0.46 -7.57
N ASN A 71 -21.95 -0.71 -8.23
CA ASN A 71 -21.84 -1.99 -7.55
C ASN A 71 -20.56 -2.11 -6.74
N GLN A 72 -19.44 -1.66 -7.31
CA GLN A 72 -18.17 -1.64 -6.59
C GLN A 72 -18.22 -0.65 -5.42
N SER A 73 -18.75 0.55 -5.61
CA SER A 73 -18.88 1.55 -4.56
C SER A 73 -19.72 1.04 -3.40
N LYS A 74 -20.86 0.40 -3.67
CA LYS A 74 -21.72 -0.19 -2.65
C LYS A 74 -21.00 -1.27 -1.84
N ARG A 75 -20.23 -2.14 -2.50
CA ARG A 75 -19.41 -3.15 -1.80
C ARG A 75 -18.36 -2.50 -0.88
N LEU A 76 -17.70 -1.45 -1.34
CA LEU A 76 -16.69 -0.73 -0.57
C LEU A 76 -17.30 0.01 0.63
N GLN A 77 -18.50 0.57 0.47
CA GLN A 77 -19.24 1.21 1.57
C GLN A 77 -19.60 0.18 2.67
N ILE A 78 -20.15 -0.98 2.29
CA ILE A 78 -20.45 -2.05 3.24
C ILE A 78 -19.20 -2.47 3.98
N GLN A 79 -18.08 -2.65 3.25
CA GLN A 79 -16.82 -3.03 3.87
C GLN A 79 -16.28 -1.97 4.84
N ASN A 80 -16.42 -0.68 4.51
CA ASN A 80 -16.05 0.40 5.43
C ASN A 80 -16.86 0.35 6.74
N LEU A 81 -18.17 0.07 6.66
CA LEU A 81 -19.00 -0.10 7.86
C LEU A 81 -18.55 -1.28 8.70
N GLU A 82 -18.16 -2.39 8.08
CA GLU A 82 -17.59 -3.54 8.78
C GLU A 82 -16.27 -3.19 9.48
N VAL A 83 -15.38 -2.43 8.81
CA VAL A 83 -14.12 -1.94 9.42
C VAL A 83 -14.41 -1.03 10.61
N ILE A 84 -15.36 -0.10 10.50
CA ILE A 84 -15.74 0.78 11.60
C ILE A 84 -16.22 -0.04 12.80
N LYS A 85 -17.13 -0.99 12.58
CA LYS A 85 -17.63 -1.89 13.62
C LYS A 85 -16.50 -2.67 14.28
N GLU A 86 -15.55 -3.16 13.48
CA GLU A 86 -14.43 -3.95 13.97
C GLU A 86 -13.44 -3.11 14.79
N VAL A 87 -13.13 -1.87 14.35
CA VAL A 87 -12.29 -0.92 15.10
C VAL A 87 -12.92 -0.62 16.47
N LEU A 88 -14.22 -0.35 16.52
CA LEU A 88 -14.92 -0.07 17.77
C LEU A 88 -14.91 -1.28 18.73
N TYR A 89 -14.99 -2.49 18.19
CA TYR A 89 -14.90 -3.71 18.98
C TYR A 89 -13.50 -3.94 19.55
N ILE A 90 -12.48 -3.78 18.70
CA ILE A 90 -11.06 -3.91 19.07
C ILE A 90 -10.67 -2.87 20.13
N ASP A 91 -11.13 -1.62 19.97
CA ASP A 91 -10.84 -0.54 20.92
C ASP A 91 -11.38 -0.88 22.33
N LYS A 92 -12.56 -1.48 22.42
CA LYS A 92 -13.12 -1.97 23.71
C LYS A 92 -12.23 -3.06 24.33
N ILE A 93 -11.72 -3.99 23.53
CA ILE A 93 -10.78 -5.02 23.99
C ILE A 93 -9.52 -4.35 24.54
N PHE A 94 -8.89 -3.45 23.76
CA PHE A 94 -7.64 -2.82 24.18
C PHE A 94 -7.82 -1.97 25.44
N LYS A 95 -8.92 -1.26 25.59
CA LYS A 95 -9.23 -0.53 26.82
C LYS A 95 -9.34 -1.44 28.04
N LYS A 96 -9.98 -2.62 27.91
CA LYS A 96 -10.05 -3.63 28.98
C LYS A 96 -8.66 -4.10 29.44
N TYR A 97 -7.68 -4.12 28.53
CA TYR A 97 -6.31 -4.52 28.82
C TYR A 97 -5.37 -3.34 29.10
N ASN A 98 -5.91 -2.12 29.31
CA ASN A 98 -5.14 -0.89 29.51
C ASN A 98 -4.08 -0.66 28.42
N LEU A 99 -4.48 -0.82 27.16
CA LEU A 99 -3.67 -0.57 25.97
C LEU A 99 -4.17 0.67 25.25
N SER A 100 -3.24 1.50 24.78
CA SER A 100 -3.55 2.77 24.11
C SER A 100 -2.79 2.89 22.78
N PRO A 101 -3.20 2.11 21.76
CA PRO A 101 -2.50 2.07 20.46
C PRO A 101 -2.70 3.32 19.63
N VAL A 102 -1.96 3.37 18.52
CA VAL A 102 -2.13 4.37 17.46
C VAL A 102 -2.65 3.67 16.21
N TYR A 103 -3.82 4.07 15.73
CA TYR A 103 -4.36 3.57 14.47
C TYR A 103 -3.69 4.26 13.29
N LEU A 104 -3.31 3.47 12.28
CA LEU A 104 -2.55 3.96 11.12
C LEU A 104 -3.43 3.99 9.86
N LYS A 105 -2.86 4.49 8.77
CA LYS A 105 -3.38 4.43 7.39
C LYS A 105 -4.90 4.69 7.28
N GLY A 106 -5.69 3.68 6.85
CA GLY A 106 -7.11 3.80 6.57
C GLY A 106 -7.93 4.38 7.70
N VAL A 107 -7.78 3.85 8.92
CA VAL A 107 -8.50 4.31 10.10
C VAL A 107 -8.10 5.74 10.48
N ALA A 108 -6.80 6.06 10.40
CA ALA A 108 -6.30 7.41 10.68
C ALA A 108 -6.78 8.47 9.68
N LEU A 109 -7.12 8.04 8.45
CA LEU A 109 -7.54 8.93 7.35
C LEU A 109 -9.04 9.14 7.26
N ILE A 110 -9.86 8.42 8.03
CA ILE A 110 -11.31 8.40 7.84
C ILE A 110 -11.94 9.80 7.96
N ASN A 111 -11.44 10.62 8.88
CA ASN A 111 -11.93 11.99 9.09
C ASN A 111 -11.32 13.02 8.13
N GLU A 112 -10.44 12.59 7.24
CA GLU A 112 -9.88 13.48 6.22
C GLU A 112 -10.79 13.59 5.00
N PHE A 113 -11.75 12.67 4.85
CA PHE A 113 -12.76 12.65 3.80
C PHE A 113 -14.11 13.12 4.32
N ASP A 114 -14.83 13.94 3.55
CA ASP A 114 -16.16 14.45 3.93
C ASP A 114 -17.21 13.33 4.00
N ASP A 115 -17.03 12.29 3.20
CA ASP A 115 -17.85 11.08 3.22
C ASP A 115 -16.95 9.85 3.41
N ILE A 116 -17.24 9.10 4.46
CA ILE A 116 -16.52 7.86 4.80
C ILE A 116 -16.55 6.82 3.69
N SER A 117 -17.51 6.88 2.79
CA SER A 117 -17.61 5.97 1.65
C SER A 117 -16.56 6.23 0.58
N LEU A 118 -16.01 7.44 0.50
CA LEU A 118 -15.04 7.82 -0.54
C LEU A 118 -13.71 7.12 -0.39
N ARG A 119 -13.32 6.76 0.83
CA ARG A 119 -12.04 6.11 1.07
C ARG A 119 -12.22 4.65 1.51
N SER A 120 -11.99 3.71 0.62
CA SER A 120 -12.08 2.27 0.90
C SER A 120 -11.01 1.78 1.89
N GLN A 121 -11.41 0.90 2.82
CA GLN A 121 -10.55 0.28 3.84
C GLN A 121 -10.66 -1.23 3.75
N TYR A 122 -9.57 -1.97 4.05
CA TYR A 122 -9.51 -3.43 3.96
C TYR A 122 -8.85 -4.08 5.16
N ASP A 123 -7.90 -3.38 5.71
CA ASP A 123 -7.04 -3.78 6.81
C ASP A 123 -7.12 -2.74 7.93
N ILE A 124 -6.89 -3.18 9.12
CA ILE A 124 -6.78 -2.34 10.31
C ILE A 124 -5.35 -2.42 10.79
N ASP A 125 -4.57 -1.38 10.47
CA ASP A 125 -3.19 -1.26 10.92
C ASP A 125 -3.15 -0.56 12.28
N ILE A 126 -2.55 -1.19 13.27
CA ILE A 126 -2.52 -0.70 14.65
C ILE A 126 -1.09 -0.75 15.18
N LEU A 127 -0.56 0.40 15.58
CA LEU A 127 0.80 0.53 16.09
C LEU A 127 0.81 0.45 17.63
N PHE A 128 1.66 -0.43 18.14
CA PHE A 128 1.95 -0.60 19.55
C PHE A 128 3.44 -0.41 19.83
N SER A 129 3.79 -0.09 21.06
CA SER A 129 5.17 -0.22 21.51
C SER A 129 5.62 -1.68 21.40
N LYS A 130 6.93 -1.90 21.24
CA LYS A 130 7.49 -3.28 21.19
C LYS A 130 7.17 -4.08 22.45
N LYS A 131 6.96 -3.41 23.59
CA LYS A 131 6.60 -4.06 24.87
C LYS A 131 5.14 -4.49 24.90
N GLU A 132 4.25 -3.76 24.23
CA GLU A 132 2.80 -3.97 24.31
C GLU A 132 2.23 -4.83 23.18
N VAL A 133 2.94 -4.91 22.03
CA VAL A 133 2.43 -5.61 20.84
C VAL A 133 2.06 -7.07 21.10
N PHE A 134 2.81 -7.78 21.96
CA PHE A 134 2.47 -9.16 22.33
C PHE A 134 1.27 -9.24 23.24
N LYS A 135 1.13 -8.29 24.20
CA LYS A 135 -0.05 -8.20 25.06
C LYS A 135 -1.30 -7.94 24.24
N ALA A 136 -1.20 -7.02 23.25
CA ALA A 136 -2.29 -6.74 22.33
C ALA A 136 -2.66 -7.96 21.47
N TYR A 137 -1.67 -8.68 20.97
CA TYR A 137 -1.87 -9.89 20.19
C TYR A 137 -2.61 -10.97 21.00
N GLN A 138 -2.17 -11.21 22.25
CA GLN A 138 -2.82 -12.17 23.13
C GLN A 138 -4.24 -11.72 23.49
N ALA A 139 -4.46 -10.44 23.78
CA ALA A 139 -5.79 -9.91 24.09
C ALA A 139 -6.79 -10.15 22.95
N LEU A 140 -6.36 -10.00 21.70
CA LEU A 140 -7.20 -10.33 20.53
C LEU A 140 -7.43 -11.84 20.41
N LYS A 141 -6.40 -12.67 20.62
CA LYS A 141 -6.54 -14.14 20.60
C LYS A 141 -7.55 -14.62 21.64
N ASP A 142 -7.47 -14.11 22.87
CA ASP A 142 -8.41 -14.42 23.95
C ASP A 142 -9.84 -13.94 23.67
N SER A 143 -9.98 -12.96 22.76
CA SER A 143 -11.26 -12.40 22.29
C SER A 143 -11.80 -13.06 21.01
N GLY A 144 -11.24 -14.22 20.61
CA GLY A 144 -11.72 -15.03 19.51
C GLY A 144 -11.11 -14.72 18.15
N TYR A 145 -10.00 -13.96 18.10
CA TYR A 145 -9.24 -13.76 16.85
C TYR A 145 -8.31 -14.94 16.59
N SER A 146 -8.16 -15.30 15.33
CA SER A 146 -7.25 -16.34 14.86
C SER A 146 -6.26 -15.78 13.84
N GLU A 147 -5.11 -16.43 13.68
CA GLU A 147 -4.17 -16.08 12.63
C GLU A 147 -4.78 -16.39 11.27
N TYR A 148 -4.68 -15.44 10.34
CA TYR A 148 -5.22 -15.59 8.98
C TYR A 148 -4.57 -16.75 8.21
N ARG A 149 -3.29 -17.00 8.48
CA ARG A 149 -2.58 -18.18 7.98
C ARG A 149 -2.33 -19.08 9.17
N ALA A 150 -2.88 -20.28 9.13
CA ALA A 150 -2.86 -21.25 10.22
C ALA A 150 -1.44 -21.73 10.58
N THR A 151 -0.64 -20.84 11.13
CA THR A 151 0.68 -21.14 11.69
C THR A 151 0.67 -20.74 13.14
N LYS A 152 0.20 -21.68 13.99
CA LYS A 152 0.33 -21.48 15.44
C LYS A 152 1.81 -21.33 15.78
N LYS A 153 2.24 -20.08 15.95
CA LYS A 153 3.63 -19.77 16.36
C LYS A 153 3.71 -19.74 17.88
N SER A 154 4.74 -20.36 18.44
CA SER A 154 5.07 -20.20 19.85
C SER A 154 5.49 -18.74 20.13
N HIS A 155 5.47 -18.34 21.40
CA HIS A 155 5.90 -16.99 21.80
C HIS A 155 7.32 -16.64 21.33
N ASN A 156 8.25 -17.59 21.40
CA ASN A 156 9.62 -17.40 20.89
C ASN A 156 9.66 -17.22 19.38
N GLN A 157 8.89 -18.01 18.63
CA GLN A 157 8.76 -17.86 17.18
C GLN A 157 8.14 -16.50 16.78
N LEU A 158 7.20 -15.96 17.58
CA LEU A 158 6.65 -14.62 17.37
C LEU A 158 7.70 -13.53 17.64
N LYS A 159 8.56 -13.69 18.66
CA LYS A 159 9.69 -12.77 18.90
C LYS A 159 10.66 -12.75 17.73
N ASP A 160 11.04 -13.92 17.21
CA ASP A 160 11.90 -14.04 16.05
C ASP A 160 11.27 -13.45 14.80
N TYR A 161 9.95 -13.64 14.63
CA TYR A 161 9.18 -13.05 13.55
C TYR A 161 9.27 -11.51 13.57
N LEU A 162 9.13 -10.87 14.75
CA LEU A 162 9.26 -9.40 14.87
C LEU A 162 10.65 -8.88 14.58
N ASN A 163 11.71 -9.68 14.70
CA ASN A 163 13.06 -9.24 14.32
C ASN A 163 13.18 -8.97 12.81
N THR A 164 12.39 -9.65 12.00
CA THR A 164 12.42 -9.57 10.54
C THR A 164 11.22 -8.82 9.94
N HIS A 165 10.09 -8.78 10.65
CA HIS A 165 8.84 -8.17 10.22
C HIS A 165 8.51 -6.93 11.05
N HIS A 166 7.71 -6.02 10.53
CA HIS A 166 7.29 -4.79 11.22
C HIS A 166 5.96 -4.95 11.96
N HIS A 167 5.22 -6.02 11.72
CA HIS A 167 3.99 -6.42 12.40
C HIS A 167 4.02 -7.89 12.78
N LEU A 168 3.18 -8.31 13.70
CA LEU A 168 2.90 -9.72 14.02
C LEU A 168 2.08 -10.38 12.89
N PRO A 169 1.95 -11.72 12.88
CA PRO A 169 1.05 -12.39 11.95
C PRO A 169 -0.35 -11.77 11.98
N GLU A 170 -0.92 -11.63 10.78
CA GLU A 170 -2.23 -11.03 10.58
C GLU A 170 -3.30 -11.82 11.34
N LEU A 171 -4.18 -11.09 12.02
CA LEU A 171 -5.31 -11.66 12.74
C LEU A 171 -6.63 -11.36 12.02
N HIS A 172 -7.60 -12.24 12.17
CA HIS A 172 -8.97 -12.03 11.74
C HIS A 172 -9.94 -12.73 12.69
N ARG A 173 -11.21 -12.36 12.63
CA ARG A 173 -12.29 -13.03 13.36
C ARG A 173 -13.29 -13.59 12.34
N SER A 174 -14.57 -13.40 12.54
CA SER A 174 -15.66 -13.82 11.64
C SER A 174 -15.77 -13.02 10.34
N THR A 175 -15.10 -11.88 10.27
CA THR A 175 -15.07 -10.99 9.10
C THR A 175 -13.84 -11.25 8.25
N ASN A 176 -13.87 -10.82 6.98
CA ASN A 176 -12.70 -10.84 6.10
C ASN A 176 -11.73 -9.67 6.35
N ILE A 177 -11.90 -8.96 7.47
CA ILE A 177 -11.05 -7.81 7.82
C ILE A 177 -9.78 -8.32 8.48
N MET A 178 -8.66 -7.90 7.94
CA MET A 178 -7.33 -8.24 8.44
C MET A 178 -6.87 -7.22 9.46
N ILE A 179 -6.30 -7.68 10.56
CA ILE A 179 -5.75 -6.84 11.61
C ILE A 179 -4.26 -7.05 11.68
N GLU A 180 -3.50 -5.98 11.48
CA GLU A 180 -2.05 -5.96 11.53
C GLU A 180 -1.57 -5.21 12.78
N LEU A 181 -0.99 -5.93 13.73
CA LEU A 181 -0.40 -5.33 14.93
C LEU A 181 1.07 -5.00 14.67
N HIS A 182 1.33 -3.73 14.43
CA HIS A 182 2.65 -3.19 14.13
C HIS A 182 3.43 -2.84 15.40
N HIS A 183 4.75 -3.02 15.39
CA HIS A 183 5.65 -2.47 16.40
C HIS A 183 6.59 -1.41 15.83
N ARG A 184 6.56 -1.23 14.52
CA ARG A 184 7.24 -0.17 13.77
C ARG A 184 6.54 0.07 12.44
N VAL A 185 6.68 1.27 11.90
CA VAL A 185 5.97 1.68 10.68
C VAL A 185 6.67 1.32 9.37
N THR A 186 7.87 0.76 9.41
CA THR A 186 8.65 0.40 8.22
C THR A 186 9.14 -1.04 8.24
N THR A 187 9.20 -1.68 7.06
CA THR A 187 9.65 -3.07 6.88
C THR A 187 11.15 -3.20 6.66
N SER A 188 11.83 -2.14 6.22
CA SER A 188 13.22 -2.21 5.78
C SER A 188 14.17 -2.25 6.97
N ASN A 189 15.17 -3.13 6.91
CA ASN A 189 16.28 -3.13 7.87
C ASN A 189 17.03 -1.79 7.86
N ASP A 190 17.04 -1.10 6.71
CA ASP A 190 17.64 0.24 6.56
C ASP A 190 16.94 1.29 7.41
N PHE A 191 15.71 1.01 7.87
CA PHE A 191 14.86 1.88 8.68
C PHE A 191 14.60 1.32 10.09
N LYS A 192 15.35 0.32 10.57
CA LYS A 192 15.20 -0.19 11.95
C LYS A 192 15.30 0.91 13.01
N LYS A 193 16.09 1.95 12.73
CA LYS A 193 16.25 3.15 13.55
C LYS A 193 15.46 4.34 12.97
N CYS A 194 14.38 4.10 12.21
CA CYS A 194 13.57 5.19 11.71
C CYS A 194 12.89 5.92 12.88
N PRO A 195 13.16 7.22 13.07
CA PRO A 195 12.60 7.98 14.18
C PRO A 195 11.08 8.15 14.07
N LEU A 196 10.46 7.82 12.93
CA LEU A 196 9.05 8.01 12.69
C LEU A 196 8.17 7.23 13.68
N THR A 197 8.56 5.99 14.04
CA THR A 197 7.78 5.21 15.02
C THR A 197 7.70 5.91 16.37
N GLU A 198 8.84 6.40 16.87
CA GLU A 198 8.90 7.15 18.14
C GLU A 198 8.19 8.49 18.04
N LYS A 199 8.39 9.23 16.92
CA LYS A 199 7.67 10.50 16.68
C LYS A 199 6.15 10.29 16.72
N ILE A 200 5.64 9.24 16.10
CA ILE A 200 4.19 8.92 16.11
C ILE A 200 3.70 8.71 17.55
N PHE A 201 4.42 7.95 18.37
CA PHE A 201 4.01 7.76 19.78
C PHE A 201 4.04 9.05 20.57
N ASN A 202 5.07 9.87 20.40
CA ASN A 202 5.28 11.11 21.16
C ASN A 202 4.30 12.22 20.73
N LYS A 203 3.86 12.22 19.47
CA LYS A 203 3.01 13.26 18.88
C LYS A 203 1.63 12.74 18.44
N LYS A 204 1.21 11.56 18.95
CA LYS A 204 -0.10 11.01 18.62
C LYS A 204 -1.22 11.97 19.03
N GLU A 205 -2.23 12.07 18.18
CA GLU A 205 -3.39 12.92 18.38
C GLU A 205 -4.62 12.05 18.68
N SER A 206 -5.42 12.46 19.64
CA SER A 206 -6.71 11.80 19.87
C SER A 206 -7.75 12.38 18.90
N PHE A 207 -8.63 11.51 18.40
CA PHE A 207 -9.77 11.96 17.61
C PHE A 207 -11.01 11.12 17.91
N ASN A 208 -12.18 11.67 17.60
CA ASN A 208 -13.46 10.97 17.74
C ASN A 208 -13.66 10.05 16.53
N PHE A 209 -13.73 8.76 16.80
CA PHE A 209 -14.02 7.72 15.81
C PHE A 209 -15.37 7.09 16.14
N PHE A 210 -16.45 7.62 15.55
CA PHE A 210 -17.82 7.13 15.76
C PHE A 210 -18.20 6.94 17.24
N GLY A 211 -17.90 7.97 18.05
CA GLY A 211 -18.18 7.98 19.50
C GLY A 211 -17.08 7.40 20.38
N ALA A 212 -16.07 6.74 19.82
CA ALA A 212 -14.89 6.29 20.56
C ALA A 212 -13.74 7.28 20.41
N LYS A 213 -13.08 7.61 21.54
CA LYS A 213 -11.82 8.36 21.52
C LYS A 213 -10.68 7.39 21.30
N ILE A 214 -10.01 7.50 20.13
CA ILE A 214 -8.84 6.70 19.73
C ILE A 214 -7.69 7.61 19.28
N PHE A 215 -6.51 7.06 19.02
CA PHE A 215 -5.33 7.84 18.63
C PHE A 215 -4.89 7.57 17.20
N LYS A 216 -4.42 8.61 16.53
CA LYS A 216 -3.79 8.57 15.21
C LYS A 216 -2.43 9.30 15.23
N PRO A 217 -1.56 9.12 14.23
CA PRO A 217 -0.38 9.96 14.07
C PRO A 217 -0.77 11.43 13.92
N SER A 218 0.14 12.33 14.28
CA SER A 218 0.03 13.74 13.85
C SER A 218 -0.06 13.81 12.33
N ARG A 219 -0.64 14.89 11.80
CA ARG A 219 -0.80 15.04 10.34
C ARG A 219 0.51 14.87 9.57
N ASN A 220 1.57 15.52 10.03
CA ASN A 220 2.87 15.45 9.37
C ASN A 220 3.45 14.03 9.41
N ASP A 221 3.33 13.34 10.54
CA ASP A 221 3.81 11.95 10.66
C ASP A 221 2.97 10.97 9.84
N LEU A 222 1.66 11.22 9.71
CA LEU A 222 0.77 10.44 8.84
C LEU A 222 1.17 10.59 7.36
N LEU A 223 1.43 11.82 6.90
CA LEU A 223 1.91 12.08 5.54
C LEU A 223 3.21 11.34 5.25
N ILE A 224 4.18 11.40 6.16
CA ILE A 224 5.45 10.68 6.00
C ILE A 224 5.23 9.17 6.02
N HIS A 225 4.36 8.65 6.87
CA HIS A 225 4.02 7.23 6.87
C HIS A 225 3.45 6.79 5.51
N LEU A 226 2.51 7.55 4.94
CA LEU A 226 1.95 7.28 3.60
C LEU A 226 3.03 7.32 2.52
N ILE A 227 3.92 8.33 2.55
CA ILE A 227 5.04 8.46 1.61
C ILE A 227 6.01 7.27 1.70
N LEU A 228 6.43 6.87 2.91
CA LEU A 228 7.34 5.74 3.09
C LEU A 228 6.68 4.42 2.67
N HIS A 229 5.40 4.26 2.96
CA HIS A 229 4.63 3.10 2.51
C HIS A 229 4.53 3.05 0.97
N PHE A 230 4.29 4.19 0.33
CA PHE A 230 4.23 4.31 -1.13
C PHE A 230 5.57 4.04 -1.81
N SER A 231 6.61 4.75 -1.37
CA SER A 231 7.91 4.78 -2.07
C SER A 231 8.83 3.62 -1.69
N ILE A 232 8.92 3.29 -0.40
CA ILE A 232 9.89 2.31 0.11
C ILE A 232 9.28 0.91 0.21
N GLN A 233 8.08 0.80 0.77
CA GLN A 233 7.46 -0.51 0.99
C GLN A 233 6.86 -1.07 -0.30
N ASN A 234 6.13 -0.25 -1.04
CA ASN A 234 5.45 -0.65 -2.27
C ASN A 234 6.21 -0.34 -3.56
N LEU A 235 7.34 0.37 -3.48
CA LEU A 235 8.14 0.76 -4.64
C LEU A 235 7.28 1.37 -5.74
N PHE A 236 6.38 2.26 -5.37
CA PHE A 236 5.42 2.95 -6.23
C PHE A 236 4.40 2.04 -6.94
N CYS A 237 4.23 0.78 -6.54
CA CYS A 237 3.33 -0.15 -7.21
C CYS A 237 1.96 -0.25 -6.56
N ASN A 238 0.90 -0.36 -7.38
CA ASN A 238 -0.50 -0.64 -6.96
C ASN A 238 -1.03 0.26 -5.84
N THR A 239 -0.73 1.54 -5.91
CA THR A 239 -0.99 2.46 -4.80
C THR A 239 -1.65 3.77 -5.26
N LEU A 240 -2.48 3.74 -6.32
CA LEU A 240 -3.15 4.96 -6.81
C LEU A 240 -3.97 5.67 -5.72
N ARG A 241 -4.48 4.94 -4.73
CA ARG A 241 -5.21 5.54 -3.59
C ARG A 241 -4.39 6.58 -2.84
N VAL A 242 -3.08 6.42 -2.74
CA VAL A 242 -2.23 7.38 -2.03
C VAL A 242 -2.26 8.77 -2.68
N PHE A 243 -2.44 8.85 -4.00
CA PHE A 243 -2.59 10.14 -4.69
C PHE A 243 -3.83 10.89 -4.18
N PHE A 244 -4.94 10.16 -3.98
CA PHE A 244 -6.16 10.74 -3.43
C PHE A 244 -6.01 11.09 -1.94
N ASP A 245 -5.37 10.21 -1.14
CA ASP A 245 -5.12 10.45 0.27
C ASP A 245 -4.27 11.73 0.47
N ILE A 246 -3.17 11.87 -0.27
CA ILE A 246 -2.30 13.06 -0.19
C ILE A 246 -3.01 14.31 -0.71
N ASN A 247 -3.69 14.23 -1.87
CA ASN A 247 -4.43 15.37 -2.44
C ASN A 247 -5.54 15.85 -1.49
N GLN A 248 -6.22 14.93 -0.79
CA GLN A 248 -7.26 15.30 0.17
C GLN A 248 -6.69 16.08 1.37
N ILE A 249 -5.55 15.63 1.89
CA ILE A 249 -4.87 16.31 2.99
C ILE A 249 -4.33 17.68 2.52
N GLU A 250 -3.74 17.74 1.33
CA GLU A 250 -3.24 18.98 0.72
C GLU A 250 -4.34 20.02 0.53
N LYS A 251 -5.53 19.60 0.05
CA LYS A 251 -6.69 20.51 -0.13
C LYS A 251 -7.26 21.01 1.19
N LYS A 252 -7.27 20.16 2.21
CA LYS A 252 -7.88 20.47 3.49
C LYS A 252 -6.97 21.33 4.37
N TYR A 253 -5.65 21.19 4.18
CA TYR A 253 -4.65 21.81 5.04
C TYR A 253 -3.55 22.45 4.19
N ASN A 254 -3.04 23.58 4.64
CA ASN A 254 -1.87 24.19 4.02
C ASN A 254 -0.60 23.51 4.52
N ILE A 255 -0.13 22.49 3.79
CA ILE A 255 1.01 21.65 4.19
C ILE A 255 2.32 22.39 3.93
N ASP A 256 3.16 22.54 4.96
CA ASP A 256 4.54 23.03 4.81
C ASP A 256 5.50 21.85 4.58
N TRP A 257 5.74 21.54 3.32
CA TRP A 257 6.69 20.48 2.93
C TRP A 257 8.13 20.78 3.28
N ILE A 258 8.51 22.07 3.45
CA ILE A 258 9.86 22.46 3.88
C ILE A 258 10.04 22.10 5.35
N GLU A 259 9.07 22.43 6.20
CA GLU A 259 9.08 22.03 7.61
C GLU A 259 9.15 20.51 7.75
N ILE A 260 8.29 19.77 7.04
CA ILE A 260 8.28 18.32 7.06
C ILE A 260 9.63 17.76 6.63
N TYR A 261 10.20 18.22 5.52
CA TYR A 261 11.51 17.78 5.01
C TYR A 261 12.63 18.02 6.00
N ASN A 262 12.66 19.20 6.63
CA ASN A 262 13.69 19.57 7.61
C ASN A 262 13.53 18.83 8.94
N SER A 263 12.35 18.34 9.27
CA SER A 263 12.09 17.58 10.51
C SER A 263 12.71 16.19 10.54
N TYR A 264 13.35 15.76 9.44
CA TYR A 264 14.05 14.47 9.32
C TYR A 264 15.52 14.68 8.93
N GLU A 265 16.44 14.05 9.66
CA GLU A 265 17.87 14.04 9.31
C GLU A 265 18.22 12.92 8.32
N ASN A 266 17.42 11.84 8.33
CA ASN A 266 17.66 10.67 7.50
C ASN A 266 17.54 10.99 6.01
N VAL A 267 18.65 10.90 5.27
CA VAL A 267 18.74 11.22 3.84
C VAL A 267 17.77 10.38 3.01
N LYS A 268 17.56 9.10 3.34
CA LYS A 268 16.63 8.23 2.59
C LYS A 268 15.18 8.68 2.74
N ILE A 269 14.79 9.16 3.93
CA ILE A 269 13.45 9.73 4.16
C ILE A 269 13.31 11.01 3.33
N LYS A 270 14.30 11.89 3.37
CA LYS A 270 14.31 13.12 2.57
C LYS A 270 14.18 12.86 1.08
N LYS A 271 14.95 11.90 0.56
CA LYS A 271 14.84 11.48 -0.85
C LYS A 271 13.47 10.86 -1.16
N ALA A 272 12.93 10.01 -0.28
CA ALA A 272 11.60 9.44 -0.46
C ALA A 272 10.51 10.52 -0.53
N ILE A 273 10.62 11.58 0.30
CA ILE A 273 9.72 12.75 0.24
C ILE A 273 9.81 13.42 -1.14
N LEU A 274 11.01 13.85 -1.56
CA LEU A 274 11.20 14.55 -2.84
C LEU A 274 10.72 13.75 -4.04
N LEU A 275 11.03 12.45 -4.08
CA LEU A 275 10.63 11.58 -5.16
C LEU A 275 9.11 11.38 -5.20
N SER A 276 8.48 11.13 -4.04
CA SER A 276 7.03 10.95 -3.98
C SER A 276 6.28 12.22 -4.37
N LEU A 277 6.72 13.38 -3.88
CA LEU A 277 6.12 14.67 -4.22
C LEU A 277 6.29 14.98 -5.72
N GLY A 278 7.46 14.68 -6.29
CA GLY A 278 7.68 14.79 -7.74
C GLY A 278 6.73 13.93 -8.55
N VAL A 279 6.45 12.70 -8.09
CA VAL A 279 5.48 11.79 -8.73
C VAL A 279 4.05 12.33 -8.60
N PHE A 280 3.65 12.81 -7.42
CA PHE A 280 2.31 13.37 -7.22
C PHE A 280 2.07 14.63 -8.07
N ASN A 281 3.06 15.50 -8.17
CA ASN A 281 2.97 16.75 -8.93
C ASN A 281 2.72 16.55 -10.45
N LYS A 282 2.87 15.33 -10.96
CA LYS A 282 2.48 15.03 -12.35
C LYS A 282 0.96 15.03 -12.57
N ASN A 283 0.15 14.82 -11.53
CA ASN A 283 -1.30 14.66 -11.64
C ASN A 283 -2.12 15.73 -10.96
N PHE A 284 -1.58 16.40 -9.98
CA PHE A 284 -2.24 17.54 -9.32
C PHE A 284 -1.21 18.55 -8.84
N SER A 285 -1.60 19.81 -8.85
CA SER A 285 -0.74 20.88 -8.36
C SER A 285 -0.57 20.73 -6.85
N MET A 286 0.66 20.50 -6.43
CA MET A 286 1.04 20.53 -5.04
C MET A 286 1.03 21.97 -4.51
N THR A 287 1.00 22.13 -3.19
CA THR A 287 1.09 23.46 -2.57
C THR A 287 2.36 24.21 -2.98
N ASN A 288 2.33 25.53 -2.86
CA ASN A 288 3.49 26.38 -3.16
C ASN A 288 4.75 25.99 -2.36
N SER A 289 4.59 25.37 -1.19
CA SER A 289 5.73 24.91 -0.40
C SER A 289 6.52 23.80 -1.09
N PHE A 290 5.88 22.97 -1.95
CA PHE A 290 6.59 21.97 -2.73
C PHE A 290 7.50 22.61 -3.80
N SER A 291 7.03 23.61 -4.53
CA SER A 291 7.86 24.34 -5.50
C SER A 291 9.08 24.96 -4.82
N LYS A 292 8.88 25.63 -3.69
CA LYS A 292 9.98 26.17 -2.87
C LYS A 292 10.95 25.09 -2.38
N LEU A 293 10.45 23.88 -2.03
CA LEU A 293 11.28 22.77 -1.62
C LEU A 293 12.19 22.26 -2.76
N LYS A 294 11.65 22.17 -3.98
CA LYS A 294 12.42 21.81 -5.17
C LYS A 294 13.52 22.84 -5.46
N ASP A 295 13.17 24.13 -5.39
CA ASP A 295 14.12 25.21 -5.67
C ASP A 295 15.22 25.30 -4.61
N LYS A 296 14.89 24.98 -3.35
CA LYS A 296 15.83 25.03 -2.22
C LYS A 296 16.82 23.87 -2.20
N PHE A 297 16.45 22.70 -2.74
CA PHE A 297 17.28 21.46 -2.70
C PHE A 297 17.41 20.83 -4.09
N PRO A 298 17.87 21.57 -5.12
CA PRO A 298 17.92 21.08 -6.49
C PRO A 298 18.85 19.88 -6.67
N GLU A 299 19.97 19.82 -5.91
CA GLU A 299 20.93 18.72 -5.95
C GLU A 299 20.38 17.39 -5.41
N ASN A 300 19.41 17.48 -4.52
CA ASN A 300 18.72 16.31 -3.94
C ASN A 300 17.43 15.96 -4.69
N TYR A 301 17.02 16.78 -5.66
CA TYR A 301 15.79 16.54 -6.41
C TYR A 301 15.99 15.43 -7.46
N PRO A 302 15.06 14.48 -7.58
CA PRO A 302 15.18 13.40 -8.54
C PRO A 302 15.09 13.91 -9.99
N SER A 303 15.83 13.27 -10.90
CA SER A 303 15.69 13.56 -12.32
C SER A 303 14.29 13.20 -12.82
N ASN A 304 13.82 13.88 -13.87
CA ASN A 304 12.53 13.59 -14.50
C ASN A 304 12.42 12.12 -14.91
N GLU A 305 13.52 11.50 -15.38
CA GLU A 305 13.56 10.09 -15.75
C GLU A 305 13.22 9.17 -14.57
N ILE A 306 13.71 9.46 -13.36
CA ILE A 306 13.41 8.67 -12.16
C ILE A 306 11.94 8.89 -11.73
N ILE A 307 11.47 10.13 -11.78
CA ILE A 307 10.06 10.47 -11.50
C ILE A 307 9.15 9.72 -12.47
N ASP A 308 9.45 9.73 -13.76
CA ASP A 308 8.67 9.03 -14.78
C ASP A 308 8.64 7.52 -14.55
N TYR A 309 9.76 6.91 -14.16
CA TYR A 309 9.77 5.49 -13.81
C TYR A 309 8.89 5.16 -12.62
N CYS A 310 8.93 5.99 -11.57
CA CYS A 310 8.08 5.79 -10.39
C CYS A 310 6.61 6.00 -10.71
N TYR A 311 6.32 6.98 -11.55
CA TYR A 311 4.99 7.28 -12.03
C TYR A 311 4.41 6.13 -12.87
N ASP A 312 5.15 5.65 -13.87
CA ASP A 312 4.77 4.47 -14.67
C ASP A 312 4.52 3.23 -13.79
N GLN A 313 5.32 3.05 -12.74
CA GLN A 313 5.11 1.95 -11.79
C GLN A 313 3.79 2.08 -11.04
N SER A 314 3.38 3.29 -10.68
CA SER A 314 2.12 3.53 -9.98
C SER A 314 0.89 3.24 -10.86
N LEU A 315 1.02 3.45 -12.17
CA LEU A 315 -0.03 3.16 -13.16
C LEU A 315 -0.07 1.69 -13.61
N ASN A 316 1.02 0.96 -13.42
CA ASN A 316 1.17 -0.37 -13.99
C ASN A 316 0.39 -1.42 -13.19
N LEU A 317 -0.84 -1.66 -13.62
CA LEU A 317 -1.70 -2.74 -13.09
C LEU A 317 -1.28 -4.13 -13.58
N ASN A 318 -0.63 -4.21 -14.73
CA ASN A 318 -0.09 -5.45 -15.28
C ASN A 318 1.29 -5.70 -14.69
N MET A 319 1.34 -6.02 -13.40
CA MET A 319 2.57 -6.49 -12.80
C MET A 319 3.14 -7.65 -13.61
N THR A 320 4.44 -7.63 -13.80
CA THR A 320 5.16 -8.84 -14.22
C THR A 320 4.81 -9.97 -13.26
N LYS A 321 4.85 -11.21 -13.72
CA LYS A 321 4.60 -12.40 -12.89
C LYS A 321 5.47 -12.43 -11.61
N ILE A 322 6.54 -11.63 -11.55
CA ILE A 322 7.39 -11.46 -10.38
C ILE A 322 6.99 -10.17 -9.65
N PRO A 323 6.52 -10.23 -8.39
CA PRO A 323 6.17 -9.04 -7.62
C PRO A 323 7.35 -8.07 -7.49
N PRO A 324 7.12 -6.74 -7.54
CA PRO A 324 8.18 -5.72 -7.45
C PRO A 324 9.07 -5.87 -6.22
N ARG A 325 8.51 -6.25 -5.07
CA ARG A 325 9.26 -6.53 -3.85
C ARG A 325 10.27 -7.68 -4.03
N LYS A 326 9.93 -8.71 -4.81
CA LYS A 326 10.87 -9.79 -5.15
C LYS A 326 11.94 -9.30 -6.12
N LEU A 327 11.58 -8.50 -7.14
CA LEU A 327 12.55 -7.87 -8.03
C LEU A 327 13.49 -6.94 -7.25
N SER A 328 12.98 -6.21 -6.27
CA SER A 328 13.76 -5.39 -5.36
C SER A 328 14.78 -6.21 -4.55
N ASN A 329 14.36 -7.33 -3.98
CA ASN A 329 15.26 -8.22 -3.25
C ASN A 329 16.34 -8.81 -4.16
N ILE A 330 15.97 -9.18 -5.38
CA ILE A 330 16.90 -9.63 -6.43
C ILE A 330 17.90 -8.52 -6.77
N ALA A 331 17.44 -7.28 -6.92
CA ALA A 331 18.28 -6.14 -7.27
C ALA A 331 19.32 -5.79 -6.19
N LYS A 332 19.06 -6.12 -4.93
CA LYS A 332 19.98 -5.93 -3.81
C LYS A 332 21.11 -6.97 -3.76
N LYS A 333 21.01 -8.07 -4.52
CA LYS A 333 22.02 -9.14 -4.49
C LYS A 333 23.23 -8.78 -5.34
N LYS A 334 24.41 -8.84 -4.73
CA LYS A 334 25.68 -8.46 -5.39
C LYS A 334 26.32 -9.59 -6.22
N SER A 335 25.95 -10.86 -5.97
CA SER A 335 26.54 -12.01 -6.67
C SER A 335 25.50 -12.88 -7.38
N PHE A 336 25.90 -13.53 -8.48
CA PHE A 336 25.06 -14.48 -9.21
C PHE A 336 24.61 -15.64 -8.35
N LYS A 337 25.48 -16.15 -7.46
CA LYS A 337 25.17 -17.23 -6.50
C LYS A 337 24.05 -16.81 -5.55
N SER A 338 24.11 -15.59 -5.00
CA SER A 338 23.07 -15.09 -4.09
C SER A 338 21.76 -14.79 -4.82
N LEU A 339 21.81 -14.39 -6.08
CA LEU A 339 20.67 -14.22 -6.96
C LEU A 339 20.00 -15.58 -7.23
N PHE A 340 20.78 -16.58 -7.61
CA PHE A 340 20.30 -17.95 -7.89
C PHE A 340 19.61 -18.55 -6.65
N LEU A 341 20.23 -18.44 -5.49
CA LEU A 341 19.65 -18.91 -4.23
C LEU A 341 18.32 -18.21 -3.91
N GLU A 342 18.21 -16.89 -4.08
CA GLU A 342 16.95 -16.15 -3.84
C GLU A 342 15.84 -16.62 -4.77
N ILE A 343 16.16 -16.82 -6.05
CA ILE A 343 15.23 -17.37 -7.06
C ILE A 343 14.84 -18.80 -6.66
N PHE A 344 15.80 -19.63 -6.33
CA PHE A 344 15.59 -21.01 -5.91
C PHE A 344 14.67 -21.09 -4.68
N TYR A 345 14.99 -20.38 -3.60
CA TYR A 345 14.14 -20.33 -2.41
C TYR A 345 12.75 -19.73 -2.68
N SER A 346 12.62 -18.84 -3.67
CA SER A 346 11.32 -18.29 -4.05
C SER A 346 10.41 -19.31 -4.77
N LEU A 347 10.98 -20.37 -5.33
CA LEU A 347 10.25 -21.46 -5.95
C LEU A 347 9.77 -22.49 -4.92
N PHE A 348 10.50 -22.65 -3.81
CA PHE A 348 10.11 -23.53 -2.72
C PHE A 348 9.19 -22.80 -1.73
N LEU A 349 8.08 -23.44 -1.43
CA LEU A 349 7.17 -22.99 -0.37
C LEU A 349 7.55 -23.69 0.93
N GLY A 350 7.67 -22.93 2.00
CA GLY A 350 7.72 -23.52 3.33
C GLY A 350 6.42 -24.27 3.64
N ARG A 351 6.48 -25.22 4.58
CA ARG A 351 5.36 -26.06 5.03
C ARG A 351 4.07 -25.26 5.24
N ASP A 352 4.17 -24.13 5.91
CA ASP A 352 3.04 -23.26 6.24
C ASP A 352 2.34 -22.70 5.00
N SER A 353 3.13 -22.31 4.00
CA SER A 353 2.60 -21.78 2.73
C SER A 353 1.94 -22.87 1.89
N VAL A 354 2.43 -24.12 1.98
CA VAL A 354 1.81 -25.26 1.30
C VAL A 354 0.45 -25.57 1.92
N ASN A 355 0.39 -25.70 3.24
CA ASN A 355 -0.85 -25.94 3.97
C ASN A 355 -1.91 -24.87 3.71
N HIS A 356 -1.49 -23.60 3.64
CA HIS A 356 -2.39 -22.50 3.30
C HIS A 356 -2.98 -22.61 1.89
N ILE A 357 -2.14 -22.90 0.88
CA ILE A 357 -2.59 -22.98 -0.52
C ILE A 357 -3.47 -24.19 -0.76
N THR A 358 -3.15 -25.30 -0.10
CA THR A 358 -3.92 -26.58 -0.23
C THR A 358 -5.15 -26.61 0.68
N LYS A 359 -5.34 -25.60 1.55
CA LYS A 359 -6.40 -25.56 2.57
C LYS A 359 -6.43 -26.81 3.46
N SER A 360 -5.30 -27.45 3.65
CA SER A 360 -5.14 -28.68 4.42
C SER A 360 -4.67 -28.39 5.82
N SER A 361 -5.35 -28.96 6.81
CA SER A 361 -4.92 -28.99 8.21
C SER A 361 -4.08 -30.23 8.54
N GLU A 362 -3.80 -31.07 7.55
CA GLU A 362 -3.13 -32.34 7.76
C GLU A 362 -1.66 -32.19 8.12
N SER A 363 -1.24 -32.95 9.13
CA SER A 363 0.15 -33.08 9.57
C SER A 363 0.94 -34.13 8.80
N ASN A 364 0.34 -34.80 7.79
CA ASN A 364 0.98 -35.85 7.03
C ASN A 364 2.15 -35.32 6.18
N ILE A 365 3.36 -35.69 6.56
CA ILE A 365 4.60 -35.23 5.92
C ILE A 365 4.65 -35.61 4.44
N LEU A 366 4.14 -36.77 4.04
CA LEU A 366 4.11 -37.19 2.64
C LEU A 366 3.18 -36.35 1.78
N TYR A 367 2.01 -35.98 2.31
CA TYR A 367 1.07 -35.08 1.63
C TYR A 367 1.66 -33.67 1.45
N ILE A 368 2.33 -33.14 2.47
CA ILE A 368 3.00 -31.85 2.41
C ILE A 368 4.12 -31.86 1.37
N TYR A 369 4.89 -32.94 1.33
CA TYR A 369 5.98 -33.12 0.36
C TYR A 369 5.45 -33.16 -1.07
N TYR A 370 4.42 -33.98 -1.32
CA TYR A 370 3.77 -34.12 -2.62
C TYR A 370 3.13 -32.80 -3.08
N SER A 371 2.40 -32.13 -2.19
CA SER A 371 1.79 -30.84 -2.47
C SER A 371 2.84 -29.75 -2.73
N SER A 372 3.96 -29.76 -1.99
CA SER A 372 5.10 -28.88 -2.24
C SER A 372 5.70 -29.09 -3.62
N LEU A 373 5.81 -30.32 -4.06
CA LEU A 373 6.35 -30.70 -5.37
C LEU A 373 5.44 -30.22 -6.51
N ILE A 374 4.14 -30.42 -6.38
CA ILE A 374 3.14 -29.92 -7.36
C ILE A 374 3.19 -28.40 -7.44
N LEU A 375 3.22 -27.71 -6.30
CA LEU A 375 3.29 -26.26 -6.26
C LEU A 375 4.62 -25.73 -6.77
N PHE A 376 5.72 -26.44 -6.55
CA PHE A 376 7.02 -26.14 -7.13
C PHE A 376 6.99 -26.21 -8.65
N PHE A 377 6.46 -27.28 -9.25
CA PHE A 377 6.32 -27.38 -10.71
C PHE A 377 5.37 -26.34 -11.29
N LYS A 378 4.24 -26.05 -10.61
CA LYS A 378 3.35 -24.94 -11.02
C LYS A 378 4.08 -23.59 -10.98
N ARG A 379 4.92 -23.34 -9.99
CA ARG A 379 5.72 -22.12 -9.87
C ARG A 379 6.85 -22.06 -10.89
N ILE A 380 7.52 -23.18 -11.17
CA ILE A 380 8.48 -23.25 -12.27
C ILE A 380 7.80 -22.84 -13.57
N ASN A 381 6.65 -23.42 -13.90
CA ASN A 381 5.90 -23.04 -15.11
C ASN A 381 5.50 -21.56 -15.14
N LEU A 382 5.13 -21.00 -13.97
CA LEU A 382 4.73 -19.60 -13.86
C LEU A 382 5.91 -18.63 -13.94
N TYR A 383 7.05 -18.98 -13.37
CA TYR A 383 8.18 -18.05 -13.15
C TYR A 383 9.40 -18.35 -14.01
N SER A 384 9.57 -19.59 -14.52
CA SER A 384 10.76 -20.00 -15.27
C SER A 384 11.03 -19.09 -16.46
N PHE A 385 9.99 -18.76 -17.24
CA PHE A 385 10.12 -17.89 -18.41
C PHE A 385 10.50 -16.45 -18.03
N SER A 386 10.00 -15.98 -16.89
CA SER A 386 10.34 -14.65 -16.38
C SER A 386 11.75 -14.60 -15.79
N VAL A 387 12.16 -15.67 -15.10
CA VAL A 387 13.51 -15.83 -14.54
C VAL A 387 14.55 -15.99 -15.68
N ILE A 388 14.24 -16.80 -16.68
CA ILE A 388 15.06 -16.95 -17.87
C ILE A 388 15.26 -15.60 -18.57
N LYS A 389 14.18 -14.84 -18.79
CA LYS A 389 14.26 -13.48 -19.37
C LYS A 389 15.09 -12.52 -18.52
N LEU A 390 15.03 -12.64 -17.18
CA LEU A 390 15.85 -11.83 -16.27
C LEU A 390 17.34 -12.21 -16.39
N ILE A 391 17.65 -13.51 -16.42
CA ILE A 391 19.03 -14.03 -16.58
C ILE A 391 19.61 -13.59 -17.92
N PHE A 392 18.85 -13.76 -19.01
CA PHE A 392 19.30 -13.36 -20.35
C PHE A 392 19.16 -11.86 -20.65
N ARG A 393 18.81 -11.05 -19.62
CA ARG A 393 18.69 -9.59 -19.72
C ARG A 393 17.72 -9.12 -20.82
N LYS A 394 16.62 -9.85 -21.05
CA LYS A 394 15.67 -9.57 -22.13
C LYS A 394 14.23 -9.38 -21.62
N GLY A 395 13.47 -8.53 -22.34
CA GLY A 395 12.04 -8.36 -22.19
C GLY A 395 11.59 -7.51 -20.99
N LYS A 396 10.25 -7.44 -20.79
CA LYS A 396 9.61 -6.55 -19.82
C LYS A 396 10.12 -6.76 -18.37
N VAL A 397 10.32 -8.00 -17.94
CA VAL A 397 10.82 -8.32 -16.59
C VAL A 397 12.19 -7.71 -16.32
N TYR A 398 13.09 -7.76 -17.29
CA TYR A 398 14.41 -7.17 -17.16
C TYR A 398 14.37 -5.63 -17.16
N ASN A 399 13.46 -5.05 -17.95
CA ASN A 399 13.27 -3.60 -17.95
C ASN A 399 12.69 -3.12 -16.62
N ASP A 400 11.70 -3.84 -16.07
CA ASP A 400 11.15 -3.54 -14.75
C ASP A 400 12.22 -3.70 -13.64
N TYR A 401 13.06 -4.73 -13.72
CA TYR A 401 14.19 -4.90 -12.83
C TYR A 401 15.17 -3.71 -12.89
N LYS A 402 15.53 -3.24 -14.11
CA LYS A 402 16.39 -2.07 -14.28
C LYS A 402 15.79 -0.82 -13.65
N LYS A 403 14.50 -0.57 -13.89
CA LYS A 403 13.77 0.57 -13.32
C LYS A 403 13.80 0.53 -11.79
N ILE A 404 13.43 -0.61 -11.20
CA ILE A 404 13.44 -0.80 -9.75
C ILE A 404 14.84 -0.61 -9.16
N LYS A 405 15.87 -1.16 -9.81
CA LYS A 405 17.25 -1.00 -9.38
C LYS A 405 17.68 0.47 -9.43
N LYS A 406 17.30 1.21 -10.47
CA LYS A 406 17.62 2.63 -10.61
C LYS A 406 16.95 3.46 -9.50
N ILE A 407 15.68 3.21 -9.19
CA ILE A 407 14.95 3.84 -8.10
C ILE A 407 15.63 3.55 -6.75
N GLN A 408 15.97 2.29 -6.49
CA GLN A 408 16.62 1.89 -5.24
C GLN A 408 18.00 2.53 -5.08
N ASN A 409 18.80 2.55 -6.14
CA ASN A 409 20.13 3.18 -6.11
C ASN A 409 20.02 4.68 -5.85
N TRP A 410 18.98 5.33 -6.34
CA TRP A 410 18.77 6.76 -6.10
C TRP A 410 18.33 7.02 -4.64
N ILE A 411 17.43 6.20 -4.08
CA ILE A 411 16.95 6.36 -2.69
C ILE A 411 18.07 6.03 -1.67
N ASN A 412 18.89 5.02 -1.93
CA ASN A 412 19.96 4.60 -1.03
C ASN A 412 21.17 5.51 -1.08
#